data_2270e2fd4b4d051bda6f46744e004be5
#
_entry.id   2270e2fd4b4d051bda6f46744e004be5
#
_cell.length_a   1.000
_cell.length_b   1.000
_cell.length_c   1.000
_cell.angle_alpha   90.00
_cell.angle_beta   90.00
_cell.angle_gamma   90.00
#
_symmetry.space_group_name_H-M   'P 1'
#
loop_
_entity.id
_entity.type
_entity.pdbx_description
1 polymer ?
#
loop_
_entity_poly.entity_id
_entity_poly.type
_entity_poly.pdbx_seq_one_letter_code
_entity_poly.pdbx_strand_id
1 'polypeptide(L)'
;MNEQRIRSDANRCFVCGPGNPLGLRLLFHIDHAEVCRSEFTPGPDHVGYDAMTHGGILYSALDDVMANWLFLKGMRAHTARCEVRYRQPLPTGTTVLLEGRLI
;
A
#
# COMPACT_ATOMS: atom_id res chain seq x y z
N MET A 1 20.60 0.11 -2.73
CA MET A 1 19.97 1.09 -3.61
C MET A 1 18.46 0.89 -3.66
N ASN A 2 17.75 1.97 -3.63
CA ASN A 2 16.29 1.90 -3.72
C ASN A 2 15.86 1.90 -5.17
N GLU A 3 15.02 0.99 -5.51
CA GLU A 3 14.48 0.91 -6.85
C GLU A 3 12.96 0.92 -6.79
N GLN A 4 12.37 1.77 -7.62
CA GLN A 4 10.94 1.92 -7.66
C GLN A 4 10.49 1.65 -9.08
N ARG A 5 9.63 0.65 -9.24
CA ARG A 5 9.14 0.23 -10.53
C ARG A 5 7.63 0.14 -10.52
N ILE A 6 7.04 0.39 -11.67
CA ILE A 6 5.61 0.23 -11.86
C ILE A 6 5.40 -1.08 -12.60
N ARG A 7 4.52 -1.93 -12.08
CA ARG A 7 4.24 -3.21 -12.68
C ARG A 7 3.53 -3.00 -14.03
N SER A 8 4.04 -3.65 -15.07
CA SER A 8 3.51 -3.47 -16.42
C SER A 8 2.07 -3.99 -16.57
N ASP A 9 1.66 -4.92 -15.72
CA ASP A 9 0.34 -5.53 -15.79
C ASP A 9 -0.59 -5.02 -14.69
N ALA A 10 -0.23 -3.93 -14.03
CA ALA A 10 -1.00 -3.39 -12.91
C ALA A 10 -1.15 -1.87 -12.99
N ASN A 11 -1.23 -1.34 -14.23
CA ASN A 11 -1.40 0.10 -14.42
C ASN A 11 -2.69 0.61 -13.78
N ARG A 12 -3.67 -0.23 -13.62
CA ARG A 12 -4.95 0.15 -13.02
C ARG A 12 -5.14 -0.43 -11.61
N CYS A 13 -4.07 -0.86 -10.97
CA CYS A 13 -4.15 -1.31 -9.58
C CYS A 13 -4.74 -0.19 -8.72
N PHE A 14 -5.69 -0.53 -7.89
CA PHE A 14 -6.34 0.47 -7.04
C PHE A 14 -5.35 1.16 -6.11
N VAL A 15 -4.35 0.45 -5.62
CA VAL A 15 -3.41 1.01 -4.66
C VAL A 15 -2.23 1.69 -5.33
N CYS A 16 -1.59 1.03 -6.30
CA CYS A 16 -0.33 1.53 -6.86
C CYS A 16 -0.38 1.82 -8.36
N GLY A 17 -1.52 1.64 -9.02
CA GLY A 17 -1.62 1.85 -10.46
C GLY A 17 -1.69 3.32 -10.82
N PRO A 18 -0.71 3.84 -11.58
CA PRO A 18 -0.74 5.26 -11.96
C PRO A 18 -1.88 5.60 -12.92
N GLY A 19 -2.42 4.61 -13.62
CA GLY A 19 -3.48 4.81 -14.59
C GLY A 19 -4.89 4.69 -14.04
N ASN A 20 -5.04 4.46 -12.73
CA ASN A 20 -6.36 4.37 -12.12
C ASN A 20 -6.74 5.72 -11.50
N PRO A 21 -7.73 6.44 -12.08
CA PRO A 21 -8.08 7.77 -11.56
C PRO A 21 -8.69 7.73 -10.16
N LEU A 22 -9.19 6.58 -9.72
CA LEU A 22 -9.75 6.43 -8.38
C LEU A 22 -8.74 5.84 -7.39
N GLY A 23 -7.53 5.54 -7.84
CA GLY A 23 -6.57 4.84 -7.03
C GLY A 23 -5.83 5.71 -6.03
N LEU A 24 -5.15 5.05 -5.13
CA LEU A 24 -4.33 5.71 -4.11
C LEU A 24 -3.01 6.19 -4.67
N ARG A 25 -2.55 5.56 -5.74
CA ARG A 25 -1.31 5.90 -6.47
C ARG A 25 -0.08 5.91 -5.58
N LEU A 26 0.00 4.93 -4.70
CA LEU A 26 1.14 4.79 -3.81
C LEU A 26 2.36 4.30 -4.59
N LEU A 27 3.52 4.80 -4.20
CA LEU A 27 4.79 4.41 -4.79
C LEU A 27 5.56 3.60 -3.78
N PHE A 28 6.10 2.46 -4.21
CA PHE A 28 6.79 1.53 -3.33
C PHE A 28 8.25 1.39 -3.73
N HIS A 29 9.12 1.27 -2.74
CA HIS A 29 10.52 0.99 -2.97
C HIS A 29 11.02 0.07 -1.87
N ILE A 30 12.11 -0.66 -2.15
CA ILE A 30 12.72 -1.51 -1.16
C ILE A 30 14.08 -0.91 -0.78
N ASP A 31 14.38 -0.87 0.51
CA ASP A 31 15.59 -0.22 1.01
C ASP A 31 16.71 -1.22 1.29
N HIS A 32 17.83 -0.70 1.86
CA HIS A 32 18.99 -1.54 2.18
C HIS A 32 18.68 -2.61 3.21
N ALA A 33 17.68 -2.38 4.06
CA ALA A 33 17.29 -3.33 5.09
C ALA A 33 16.28 -4.36 4.57
N GLU A 34 16.06 -4.39 3.27
CA GLU A 34 15.11 -5.32 2.64
C GLU A 34 13.67 -5.07 3.09
N VAL A 35 13.35 -3.82 3.37
CA VAL A 35 11.99 -3.40 3.77
C VAL A 35 11.36 -2.65 2.61
N CYS A 36 10.15 -3.07 2.22
CA CYS A 36 9.38 -2.34 1.22
C CYS A 36 8.64 -1.22 1.92
N ARG A 37 8.76 0.00 1.40
CA ARG A 37 8.25 1.20 2.07
C ARG A 37 7.42 2.05 1.14
N SER A 38 6.45 2.75 1.72
CA SER A 38 5.67 3.76 1.04
C SER A 38 5.08 4.72 2.08
N GLU A 39 4.54 5.82 1.60
CA GLU A 39 3.81 6.76 2.44
C GLU A 39 2.39 6.88 1.92
N PHE A 40 1.44 7.05 2.83
CA PHE A 40 0.05 7.20 2.47
C PHE A 40 -0.59 8.26 3.34
N THR A 41 -1.24 9.24 2.69
CA THR A 41 -2.02 10.26 3.38
C THR A 41 -3.47 10.13 2.92
N PRO A 42 -4.33 9.52 3.73
CA PRO A 42 -5.74 9.35 3.33
C PRO A 42 -6.43 10.70 3.12
N GLY A 43 -7.19 10.79 2.05
CA GLY A 43 -7.94 11.98 1.72
C GLY A 43 -9.41 11.89 2.11
N PRO A 44 -10.20 12.92 1.76
CA PRO A 44 -11.61 12.99 2.16
C PRO A 44 -12.49 11.90 1.58
N ASP A 45 -12.07 11.25 0.50
CA ASP A 45 -12.86 10.19 -0.13
C ASP A 45 -12.44 8.80 0.33
N HIS A 46 -11.54 8.72 1.29
CA HIS A 46 -11.04 7.45 1.82
C HIS A 46 -11.62 7.13 3.20
N VAL A 47 -12.82 7.59 3.45
CA VAL A 47 -13.43 7.50 4.78
C VAL A 47 -14.39 6.32 4.92
N GLY A 48 -14.50 5.86 6.17
CA GLY A 48 -15.62 5.05 6.63
C GLY A 48 -16.56 5.96 7.38
N TYR A 49 -16.25 6.21 8.68
CA TYR A 49 -16.92 7.27 9.42
C TYR A 49 -16.31 8.61 9.05
N ASP A 50 -17.05 9.69 9.31
CA ASP A 50 -16.59 11.02 8.97
C ASP A 50 -15.18 11.28 9.54
N ALA A 51 -14.30 11.78 8.69
CA ALA A 51 -12.93 12.14 9.03
C ALA A 51 -12.05 10.98 9.50
N MET A 52 -12.54 9.73 9.37
CA MET A 52 -11.75 8.54 9.73
C MET A 52 -11.53 7.67 8.51
N THR A 53 -10.31 7.23 8.32
CA THR A 53 -9.96 6.40 7.18
C THR A 53 -10.66 5.05 7.25
N HIS A 54 -11.23 4.63 6.13
CA HIS A 54 -11.90 3.34 6.03
C HIS A 54 -10.90 2.20 6.24
N GLY A 55 -11.27 1.23 7.10
CA GLY A 55 -10.40 0.09 7.38
C GLY A 55 -10.03 -0.71 6.14
N GLY A 56 -10.96 -0.84 5.20
CA GLY A 56 -10.69 -1.55 3.95
C GLY A 56 -9.65 -0.84 3.08
N ILE A 57 -9.59 0.48 3.16
CA ILE A 57 -8.56 1.25 2.44
C ILE A 57 -7.20 0.96 3.06
N LEU A 58 -7.13 0.97 4.40
CA LEU A 58 -5.87 0.61 5.08
C LEU A 58 -5.46 -0.82 4.78
N TYR A 59 -6.42 -1.73 4.75
CA TYR A 59 -6.16 -3.12 4.39
C TYR A 59 -5.55 -3.21 2.99
N SER A 60 -6.12 -2.47 2.04
CA SER A 60 -5.63 -2.47 0.66
C SER A 60 -4.20 -1.99 0.58
N ALA A 61 -3.86 -0.92 1.31
CA ALA A 61 -2.51 -0.39 1.32
C ALA A 61 -1.53 -1.39 1.94
N LEU A 62 -1.92 -2.04 3.03
CA LEU A 62 -1.07 -3.04 3.70
C LEU A 62 -0.88 -4.28 2.84
N ASP A 63 -1.94 -4.72 2.16
CA ASP A 63 -1.84 -5.85 1.25
C ASP A 63 -0.87 -5.55 0.12
N ASP A 64 -0.94 -4.35 -0.43
CA ASP A 64 -0.12 -3.98 -1.58
C ASP A 64 1.35 -3.75 -1.22
N VAL A 65 1.65 -3.29 -0.01
CA VAL A 65 3.05 -3.15 0.39
C VAL A 65 3.71 -4.53 0.48
N MET A 66 2.96 -5.55 0.89
CA MET A 66 3.48 -6.92 0.91
C MET A 66 3.63 -7.48 -0.50
N ALA A 67 2.66 -7.22 -1.37
CA ALA A 67 2.73 -7.67 -2.75
C ALA A 67 3.89 -7.02 -3.49
N ASN A 68 4.14 -5.75 -3.23
CA ASN A 68 5.23 -5.03 -3.87
C ASN A 68 6.60 -5.45 -3.33
N TRP A 69 6.67 -5.92 -2.08
CA TRP A 69 7.91 -6.54 -1.60
C TRP A 69 8.32 -7.69 -2.52
N LEU A 70 7.34 -8.54 -2.85
CA LEU A 70 7.59 -9.66 -3.75
C LEU A 70 7.91 -9.19 -5.16
N PHE A 71 7.13 -8.26 -5.69
CA PHE A 71 7.35 -7.77 -7.04
C PHE A 71 8.74 -7.14 -7.21
N LEU A 72 9.17 -6.33 -6.27
CA LEU A 72 10.46 -5.67 -6.35
C LEU A 72 11.63 -6.64 -6.17
N LYS A 73 11.36 -7.83 -5.65
CA LYS A 73 12.33 -8.92 -5.59
C LYS A 73 12.25 -9.83 -6.81
N GLY A 74 11.45 -9.48 -7.80
CA GLY A 74 11.34 -10.26 -9.02
C GLY A 74 10.33 -11.39 -8.98
N MET A 75 9.45 -11.40 -7.99
CA MET A 75 8.46 -12.45 -7.82
C MET A 75 7.06 -11.91 -8.05
N ARG A 76 6.14 -12.80 -8.38
CA ARG A 76 4.74 -12.45 -8.55
C ARG A 76 3.89 -13.43 -7.75
N ALA A 77 2.94 -12.89 -6.98
CA ALA A 77 2.10 -13.73 -6.15
C ALA A 77 0.76 -13.04 -5.92
N HIS A 78 -0.23 -13.85 -5.58
CA HIS A 78 -1.54 -13.37 -5.15
C HIS A 78 -1.69 -13.65 -3.67
N THR A 79 -2.30 -12.72 -2.95
CA THR A 79 -2.56 -12.91 -1.52
C THR A 79 -3.57 -14.03 -1.34
N ALA A 80 -3.16 -15.09 -0.65
CA ALA A 80 -4.05 -16.19 -0.35
C ALA A 80 -4.69 -16.05 1.03
N ARG A 81 -3.97 -15.41 1.95
CA ARG A 81 -4.43 -15.27 3.32
C ARG A 81 -3.75 -14.05 3.93
N CYS A 82 -4.52 -13.25 4.65
CA CYS A 82 -4.00 -12.06 5.30
C CYS A 82 -4.77 -11.81 6.59
N GLU A 83 -4.06 -11.40 7.62
CA GLU A 83 -4.66 -11.05 8.90
C GLU A 83 -4.27 -9.62 9.23
N VAL A 84 -5.25 -8.79 9.59
CA VAL A 84 -5.01 -7.38 9.91
C VAL A 84 -5.52 -7.08 11.30
N ARG A 85 -4.72 -6.31 12.04
CA ARG A 85 -5.12 -5.84 13.36
C ARG A 85 -5.15 -4.32 13.34
N TYR A 86 -6.33 -3.77 13.61
CA TYR A 86 -6.53 -2.33 13.67
C TYR A 86 -6.40 -1.90 15.14
N ARG A 87 -5.36 -1.15 15.46
CA ARG A 87 -5.08 -0.80 16.85
C ARG A 87 -5.72 0.51 17.26
N GLN A 88 -5.91 1.41 16.30
CA GLN A 88 -6.56 2.69 16.57
C GLN A 88 -7.05 3.29 15.25
N PRO A 89 -8.07 4.15 15.30
CA PRO A 89 -8.55 4.83 14.10
C PRO A 89 -7.47 5.74 13.52
N LEU A 90 -7.49 5.90 12.20
CA LEU A 90 -6.56 6.80 11.51
C LEU A 90 -7.36 7.97 10.95
N PRO A 91 -7.18 9.18 11.49
CA PRO A 91 -7.85 10.36 10.92
C PRO A 91 -7.33 10.63 9.50
N THR A 92 -8.24 11.05 8.62
CA THR A 92 -7.82 11.47 7.28
C THR A 92 -6.91 12.69 7.38
N GLY A 93 -6.01 12.83 6.42
CA GLY A 93 -5.02 13.90 6.44
C GLY A 93 -3.77 13.58 7.22
N THR A 94 -3.73 12.43 7.92
CA THR A 94 -2.55 12.02 8.66
C THR A 94 -1.69 11.13 7.76
N THR A 95 -0.43 11.49 7.57
CA THR A 95 0.48 10.66 6.78
C THR A 95 0.96 9.49 7.61
N VAL A 96 0.86 8.29 7.05
CA VAL A 96 1.38 7.08 7.67
C VAL A 96 2.45 6.48 6.78
N LEU A 97 3.39 5.81 7.43
CA LEU A 97 4.45 5.09 6.74
C LEU A 97 4.06 3.62 6.67
N LEU A 98 4.17 3.06 5.47
CA LEU A 98 3.87 1.65 5.25
C LEU A 98 5.19 0.90 5.15
N GLU A 99 5.27 -0.24 5.82
CA GLU A 99 6.46 -1.08 5.78
C GLU A 99 6.05 -2.53 5.60
N GLY A 100 6.69 -3.21 4.65
CA GLY A 100 6.51 -4.63 4.41
C GLY A 100 7.85 -5.33 4.46
N ARG A 101 7.92 -6.46 5.17
CA ARG A 101 9.16 -7.22 5.29
C ARG A 101 8.86 -8.70 5.37
N LEU A 102 9.81 -9.50 4.91
CA LEU A 102 9.70 -10.94 5.02
C LEU A 102 10.02 -11.37 6.44
N ILE A 103 9.23 -12.28 6.96
CA ILE A 103 9.46 -12.86 8.28
C ILE A 103 10.09 -14.24 8.10
#